data_81fb57291b8a8a476893f660ac47369e
#
_entry.id   81fb57291b8a8a476893f660ac47369e
#
_cell.length_a   1.000
_cell.length_b   1.000
_cell.length_c   1.000
_cell.angle_alpha   90.00
_cell.angle_beta   90.00
_cell.angle_gamma   90.00
#
_symmetry.space_group_name_H-M   'P 1'
#
loop_
_entity.id
_entity.type
_entity.pdbx_description
1 polymer ?
#
loop_
_entity_poly.entity_id
_entity_poly.type
_entity_poly.pdbx_seq_one_letter_code
_entity_poly.pdbx_strand_id
1 'polypeptide(L)' 'MDNEEKLVVVAKYSSPVDANIVKGALEASGIPAGVIADSTANAIWMAPVRVVVFERDLELAKKVISETDEAAPDVTEE' A
#
# COMPACT_ATOMS: atom_id res chain seq x y z
N MET A 1 15.44 -17.28 -0.05
CA MET A 1 16.13 -16.79 0.18
C MET A 1 16.16 -15.55 -0.24
N ASP A 2 15.52 -15.11 -0.95
CA ASP A 2 15.61 -13.92 -1.31
C ASP A 2 14.75 -13.00 -0.66
N ASN A 3 15.24 -12.14 0.14
CA ASN A 3 14.47 -11.13 0.75
C ASN A 3 13.89 -10.20 -0.25
N GLU A 4 14.40 -10.22 -1.44
CA GLU A 4 13.89 -9.35 -2.44
C GLU A 4 12.50 -9.66 -2.85
N GLU A 5 12.08 -10.89 -2.61
CA GLU A 5 10.73 -11.27 -2.99
C GLU A 5 9.77 -11.20 -1.84
N LYS A 6 10.20 -10.69 -0.72
CA LYS A 6 9.32 -10.60 0.41
C LYS A 6 8.41 -9.41 0.26
N LEU A 7 7.14 -9.60 0.56
CA LEU A 7 6.18 -8.51 0.50
C LEU A 7 6.07 -7.83 1.85
N VAL A 8 6.01 -6.53 1.83
CA VAL A 8 5.89 -5.75 3.06
C VAL A 8 4.79 -4.72 2.87
N VAL A 9 4.16 -4.34 3.96
CA VAL A 9 3.12 -3.33 3.93
C VAL A 9 3.78 -1.97 3.90
N VAL A 10 3.42 -1.16 2.92
CA VAL A 10 4.00 0.16 2.80
C VAL A 10 3.03 1.23 3.27
N ALA A 11 1.73 0.95 3.24
CA ALA A 11 0.76 1.94 3.70
C ALA A 11 -0.56 1.24 4.01
N LYS A 12 -1.35 1.86 4.86
CA LYS A 12 -2.67 1.36 5.20
C LYS A 12 -3.67 2.46 4.96
N TYR A 13 -4.83 2.08 4.49
CA TYR A 13 -5.89 3.02 4.19
C TYR A 13 -7.21 2.50 4.73
N SER A 14 -8.10 3.40 5.06
CA SER A 14 -9.42 2.97 5.50
C SER A 14 -10.37 2.86 4.32
N SER A 15 -9.96 3.25 3.14
CA SER A 15 -10.81 3.21 1.96
C SER A 15 -10.12 2.46 0.84
N PRO A 16 -10.80 1.51 0.22
CA PRO A 16 -10.20 0.82 -0.92
C PRO A 16 -9.94 1.75 -2.10
N VAL A 17 -10.69 2.83 -2.21
CA VAL A 17 -10.45 3.77 -3.30
C VAL A 17 -9.07 4.41 -3.14
N ASP A 18 -8.75 4.83 -1.93
CA ASP A 18 -7.46 5.45 -1.70
C ASP A 18 -6.33 4.46 -1.94
N ALA A 19 -6.54 3.22 -1.50
CA ALA A 19 -5.51 2.21 -1.69
C ALA A 19 -5.28 1.95 -3.18
N ASN A 20 -6.34 1.94 -3.97
CA ASN A 20 -6.19 1.69 -5.39
C ASN A 20 -5.52 2.87 -6.10
N ILE A 21 -5.76 4.07 -5.64
CA ILE A 21 -5.08 5.23 -6.21
C ILE A 21 -3.57 5.09 -5.99
N VAL A 22 -3.19 4.70 -4.79
CA VAL A 22 -1.78 4.55 -4.48
C VAL A 22 -1.18 3.38 -5.25
N LYS A 23 -1.92 2.29 -5.35
CA LYS A 23 -1.43 1.16 -6.13
C LYS A 23 -1.17 1.58 -7.57
N GLY A 24 -2.11 2.34 -8.15
CA GLY A 24 -1.93 2.81 -9.51
C GLY A 24 -0.72 3.71 -9.65
N ALA A 25 -0.49 4.58 -8.67
CA ALA A 25 0.66 5.47 -8.72
C ALA A 25 1.96 4.67 -8.65
N LEU A 26 1.98 3.64 -7.80
CA LEU A 26 3.17 2.82 -7.68
C LEU A 26 3.44 2.07 -8.99
N GLU A 27 2.39 1.53 -9.57
CA GLU A 27 2.57 0.79 -10.81
C GLU A 27 3.00 1.71 -11.94
N ALA A 28 2.49 2.92 -11.95
CA ALA A 28 2.89 3.88 -12.96
C ALA A 28 4.36 4.25 -12.81
N SER A 29 4.90 4.09 -11.63
CA SER A 29 6.31 4.35 -11.39
C SER A 29 7.18 3.12 -11.58
N GLY A 30 6.58 2.03 -12.01
CA GLY A 30 7.34 0.81 -12.24
C GLY A 30 7.51 -0.06 -11.02
N ILE A 31 6.72 0.18 -9.98
CA ILE A 31 6.82 -0.61 -8.76
C ILE A 31 5.64 -1.54 -8.67
N PRO A 32 5.85 -2.85 -8.72
CA PRO A 32 4.74 -3.78 -8.55
C PRO A 32 4.14 -3.61 -7.16
N ALA A 33 2.84 -3.53 -7.10
CA ALA A 33 2.15 -3.31 -5.83
C ALA A 33 0.88 -4.13 -5.78
N GLY A 34 0.46 -4.47 -4.59
CA GLY A 34 -0.78 -5.19 -4.39
C GLY A 34 -1.60 -4.55 -3.29
N VAL A 35 -2.86 -4.87 -3.26
CA VAL A 35 -3.76 -4.37 -2.24
C VAL A 35 -4.36 -5.58 -1.55
N ILE A 36 -4.28 -5.60 -0.23
CA ILE A 36 -4.84 -6.68 0.56
C ILE A 36 -5.88 -6.10 1.49
N ALA A 37 -7.08 -6.57 1.38
CA ALA A 37 -8.15 -6.15 2.27
C ALA A 37 -8.18 -7.09 3.44
N ASP A 38 -8.22 -6.51 4.62
CA ASP A 38 -8.25 -7.32 5.81
C ASP A 38 -9.69 -7.65 6.08
N SER A 39 -10.19 -8.71 5.52
CA SER A 39 -11.59 -8.95 5.61
C SER A 39 -11.90 -9.85 6.72
N THR A 40 -12.00 -9.36 7.89
CA THR A 40 -12.53 -10.15 8.90
C THR A 40 -13.99 -10.03 8.76
N ALA A 41 -14.66 -11.00 9.19
CA ALA A 41 -16.05 -11.14 8.91
C ALA A 41 -16.86 -9.98 9.35
N ASN A 42 -16.50 -9.35 10.38
CA ASN A 42 -17.33 -8.31 10.90
C ASN A 42 -16.96 -6.94 10.47
N ALA A 43 -15.97 -6.79 9.68
CA ALA A 43 -15.51 -5.46 9.36
C ALA A 43 -15.79 -5.14 7.93
N ILE A 44 -17.00 -5.26 7.54
CA ILE A 44 -17.32 -5.13 6.17
C ILE A 44 -17.03 -3.76 5.64
N TRP A 45 -17.47 -2.76 6.34
CA TRP A 45 -17.29 -1.46 5.79
C TRP A 45 -16.14 -0.71 6.43
N MET A 46 -15.51 -1.31 7.43
CA MET A 46 -14.42 -0.66 8.09
C MET A 46 -13.13 -1.40 7.91
N ALA A 47 -13.11 -2.35 7.04
CA ALA A 47 -11.92 -3.18 6.90
C ALA A 47 -10.76 -2.37 6.39
N PRO A 48 -9.65 -2.37 7.06
CA PRO A 48 -8.49 -1.65 6.57
C PRO A 48 -7.94 -2.33 5.33
N VAL A 49 -7.36 -1.53 4.48
CA VAL A 49 -6.78 -2.02 3.25
C VAL A 49 -5.30 -1.70 3.27
N ARG A 50 -4.49 -2.69 2.97
CA ARG A 50 -3.05 -2.52 3.01
C ARG A 50 -2.49 -2.56 1.61
N VAL A 51 -1.56 -1.66 1.36
CA VAL A 51 -0.83 -1.68 0.11
C VAL A 51 0.51 -2.31 0.38
N VAL A 52 0.87 -3.32 -0.40
CA VAL A 52 2.12 -4.06 -0.20
C VAL A 52 2.98 -3.94 -1.44
N VAL A 53 4.27 -3.95 -1.21
CA VAL A 53 5.27 -3.95 -2.27
C VAL A 53 6.35 -4.93 -1.88
N PHE A 54 7.24 -5.23 -2.80
CA PHE A 54 8.40 -6.04 -2.44
C PHE A 54 9.33 -5.21 -1.57
N GLU A 55 9.98 -5.88 -0.67
CA GLU A 55 10.84 -5.19 0.29
C GLU A 55 11.90 -4.36 -0.41
N ARG A 56 12.40 -4.85 -1.52
CA ARG A 56 13.44 -4.11 -2.23
C ARG A 56 12.94 -2.78 -2.77
N ASP A 57 11.62 -2.64 -2.93
CA ASP A 57 11.03 -1.42 -3.46
C ASP A 57 10.49 -0.52 -2.38
N LEU A 58 10.68 -0.87 -1.13
CA LEU A 58 10.01 -0.17 -0.04
C LEU A 58 10.37 1.32 0.00
N GLU A 59 11.65 1.61 -0.13
CA GLU A 59 12.07 3.01 -0.04
C GLU A 59 11.52 3.84 -1.18
N LEU A 60 11.57 3.29 -2.38
CA LEU A 60 11.05 4.00 -3.53
C LEU A 60 9.54 4.15 -3.42
N ALA A 61 8.87 3.11 -2.94
CA ALA A 61 7.43 3.18 -2.78
C ALA A 61 7.04 4.27 -1.78
N LYS A 62 7.77 4.39 -0.70
CA LYS A 62 7.48 5.43 0.26
C LYS A 62 7.62 6.81 -0.36
N LYS A 63 8.60 6.97 -1.22
CA LYS A 63 8.79 8.24 -1.88
C LYS A 63 7.62 8.56 -2.80
N VAL A 64 7.18 7.58 -3.57
CA VAL A 64 6.06 7.79 -4.48
C VAL A 64 4.81 8.16 -3.69
N ILE A 65 4.57 7.49 -2.59
CA ILE A 65 3.39 7.77 -1.80
C ILE A 65 3.45 9.18 -1.22
N SER A 66 4.61 9.60 -0.79
CA SER A 66 4.71 10.93 -0.21
C SER A 66 4.46 12.02 -1.24
N GLU A 67 4.58 11.67 -2.51
CA GLU A 67 4.32 12.62 -3.57
C GLU A 67 2.89 12.54 -4.08
N THR A 68 2.09 11.62 -3.55
CA THR A 68 0.73 11.43 -4.01
C THR A 68 -0.18 12.04 -2.97
N ASP A 69 -0.46 13.31 -3.13
CA ASP A 69 -1.20 14.02 -2.11
C ASP A 69 -2.60 13.56 -1.91
N GLU A 70 -3.21 13.01 -2.94
CA GLU A 70 -4.59 12.68 -2.84
C GLU A 70 -4.87 11.48 -2.02
N ALA A 71 -3.89 10.68 -1.74
CA ALA A 71 -4.12 9.44 -1.02
C ALA A 71 -3.10 9.29 0.08
N ALA A 72 -3.08 10.22 0.99
CA ALA A 72 -2.19 10.10 2.13
C ALA A 72 -2.64 8.95 3.01
N PRO A 73 -1.71 8.15 3.52
CA PRO A 73 -2.10 7.03 4.37
C PRO A 73 -2.71 7.52 5.68
N ASP A 74 -3.64 6.75 6.17
CA ASP A 74 -4.23 7.05 7.43
C ASP A 74 -3.25 6.88 8.57
N VAL A 75 -2.36 5.93 8.45
CA VAL A 75 -1.39 5.66 9.48
C VAL A 75 -0.01 5.83 8.92
N THR A 76 0.75 6.66 9.54
CA THR A 76 2.06 6.82 9.05
C THR A 76 2.91 6.02 9.83
N GLU A 77 3.59 5.23 9.48
CA GLU A 77 4.32 4.45 10.19
C GLU A 77 5.44 4.76 10.31
N GLU A 78 6.06 4.81 10.84
CA GLU A 78 7.25 5.16 10.96
C GLU A 78 7.80 4.46 11.13
#